data_cc2aed2589cab7941a1ad9bb970da215
#
_entry.id   cc2aed2589cab7941a1ad9bb970da215
#
_cell.length_a   1.000
_cell.length_b   1.000
_cell.length_c   1.000
_cell.angle_alpha   90.00
_cell.angle_beta   90.00
_cell.angle_gamma   90.00
#
_symmetry.space_group_name_H-M   'P 1'
#
loop_
_entity.id
_entity.type
_entity.pdbx_description
1 polymer ?
#
loop_
_entity_poly.entity_id
_entity_poly.type
_entity_poly.pdbx_seq_one_letter_code
_entity_poly.pdbx_strand_id
1 'polypeptide(L)'
;MKQSKVFIPTMRDVPSEAEAQSHRLLLKAGLIKQSTSGIYSYLPLATRVLNNITAIVRQEMERIDSVEILMPALQQAELWEESGRWGAYGPELMRLQDRHGRQFALGPTHEELVTSIVRNELKSYKQLAMTLFQIQSKFRDEKRPRFGLLRGREFIMKDAYSFHADEASLDQTYQDMYQAYSRIFERVGINARPVVADSGAIGGSHTHEFMALSAIGEDTIVYSKESDYAANIEKAEVVYEPNHKHTTVQPLEKIETPNVKTAQELADFLGRPVDEIVKTMIFKVDGEYIMVLVRGHHEINDIKLKSYFGTDNIELATQDEIVNLVGANPGSLGPVIDKEIKIYADNFVQDLNNLVVGANEDGYHLINVNVGRDFNVDEYGDFRFILEGEKLSDGSGVAHFAEGIEVGQVFKLGTKYSESMNATFLDNQGKAQPLIMGCYGIGISRTLSAIVEQNHDDNGIVWPKSVTPFDLHLISINPKKDDQRELAEALYAEFNTKFDVLYDDRQERAGVKFNDADLIGLPLRIVVGKRASEGIVEVKERLTGDSEEVHIDDLMTVITNKYDNLK
;
A
#
# COMPACT_ATOMS: atom_id res chain seq x y z
N MET A 1 20.75 17.22 21.87
CA MET A 1 19.89 17.06 23.06
C MET A 1 20.47 16.07 24.04
N LYS A 2 20.34 16.31 25.38
CA LYS A 2 20.76 15.32 26.41
C LYS A 2 19.66 14.27 26.59
N GLN A 3 20.02 12.98 26.55
CA GLN A 3 19.05 11.88 26.62
C GLN A 3 18.32 11.82 27.97
N SER A 4 18.94 12.28 29.06
CA SER A 4 18.28 12.45 30.36
C SER A 4 17.11 13.45 30.35
N LYS A 5 16.98 14.28 29.31
CA LYS A 5 15.94 15.32 29.14
C LYS A 5 14.96 15.01 27.99
N VAL A 6 15.19 13.94 27.25
CA VAL A 6 14.31 13.52 26.13
C VAL A 6 13.48 12.32 26.57
N PHE A 7 12.20 12.34 26.26
CA PHE A 7 11.32 11.22 26.56
C PHE A 7 11.48 10.10 25.53
N ILE A 8 12.39 9.15 25.80
CA ILE A 8 12.67 7.96 24.97
C ILE A 8 12.45 6.72 25.86
N PRO A 9 11.21 6.24 25.98
CA PRO A 9 10.87 5.09 26.83
C PRO A 9 11.14 3.77 26.11
N THR A 10 12.43 3.38 26.02
CA THR A 10 12.81 2.08 25.47
C THR A 10 12.24 0.93 26.30
N MET A 11 11.85 -0.16 25.64
CA MET A 11 11.23 -1.32 26.27
C MET A 11 12.08 -2.57 26.02
N ARG A 12 12.07 -3.53 26.99
CA ARG A 12 12.70 -4.84 26.80
C ARG A 12 11.80 -5.78 26.02
N ASP A 13 10.54 -5.83 26.42
CA ASP A 13 9.53 -6.70 25.84
C ASP A 13 8.51 -5.88 25.06
N VAL A 14 7.93 -6.45 24.02
CA VAL A 14 6.88 -5.86 23.20
C VAL A 14 5.60 -6.68 23.36
N PRO A 15 4.41 -6.06 23.17
CA PRO A 15 3.15 -6.79 23.14
C PRO A 15 3.19 -7.93 22.12
N SER A 16 2.58 -9.07 22.47
CA SER A 16 2.51 -10.27 21.60
C SER A 16 1.81 -10.00 20.26
N GLU A 17 0.95 -8.98 20.23
CA GLU A 17 0.19 -8.54 19.05
C GLU A 17 1.04 -7.80 18.00
N ALA A 18 2.27 -7.41 18.35
CA ALA A 18 3.20 -6.76 17.42
C ALA A 18 3.89 -7.82 16.54
N GLU A 19 3.28 -8.14 15.41
CA GLU A 19 3.77 -9.18 14.49
C GLU A 19 4.87 -8.65 13.55
N ALA A 20 4.66 -7.47 12.95
CA ALA A 20 5.61 -6.83 12.03
C ALA A 20 6.87 -6.36 12.78
N GLN A 21 8.04 -6.50 12.17
CA GLN A 21 9.31 -6.05 12.78
C GLN A 21 9.32 -4.53 12.97
N SER A 22 8.83 -3.76 12.00
CA SER A 22 8.68 -2.31 12.14
C SER A 22 7.82 -1.94 13.35
N HIS A 23 6.68 -2.60 13.56
CA HIS A 23 5.81 -2.35 14.71
C HIS A 23 6.52 -2.64 16.03
N ARG A 24 7.20 -3.80 16.10
CA ARG A 24 7.98 -4.21 17.28
C ARG A 24 9.10 -3.21 17.60
N LEU A 25 9.88 -2.81 16.60
CA LEU A 25 11.01 -1.90 16.77
C LEU A 25 10.57 -0.49 17.12
N LEU A 26 9.51 0.03 16.48
CA LEU A 26 8.96 1.35 16.79
C LEU A 26 8.44 1.45 18.22
N LEU A 27 7.78 0.41 18.74
CA LEU A 27 7.37 0.32 20.15
C LEU A 27 8.58 0.20 21.07
N LYS A 28 9.48 -0.76 20.77
CA LYS A 28 10.62 -1.10 21.62
C LYS A 28 11.62 0.05 21.77
N ALA A 29 11.89 0.77 20.68
CA ALA A 29 12.79 1.92 20.68
C ALA A 29 12.15 3.21 21.23
N GLY A 30 10.88 3.16 21.64
CA GLY A 30 10.18 4.30 22.19
C GLY A 30 9.88 5.40 21.17
N LEU A 31 9.59 5.03 19.93
CA LEU A 31 9.17 5.97 18.88
C LEU A 31 7.66 6.20 18.91
N ILE A 32 6.88 5.15 19.13
CA ILE A 32 5.42 5.23 19.17
C ILE A 32 4.87 4.60 20.46
N LYS A 33 3.67 5.00 20.83
CA LYS A 33 2.90 4.39 21.91
C LYS A 33 1.46 4.20 21.46
N GLN A 34 0.95 2.99 21.59
CA GLN A 34 -0.43 2.68 21.27
C GLN A 34 -1.37 3.31 22.28
N SER A 35 -2.36 4.06 21.79
CA SER A 35 -3.47 4.59 22.58
C SER A 35 -4.61 3.60 22.63
N THR A 36 -5.00 3.10 21.46
CA THR A 36 -5.94 2.02 21.26
C THR A 36 -5.62 1.34 19.92
N SER A 37 -6.32 0.26 19.58
CA SER A 37 -6.10 -0.48 18.32
C SER A 37 -6.18 0.45 17.10
N GLY A 38 -5.08 0.55 16.35
CA GLY A 38 -4.95 1.39 15.16
C GLY A 38 -4.78 2.89 15.41
N ILE A 39 -4.58 3.32 16.66
CA ILE A 39 -4.35 4.73 17.02
C ILE A 39 -3.09 4.83 17.89
N TYR A 40 -2.13 5.65 17.46
CA TYR A 40 -0.81 5.77 18.07
C TYR A 40 -0.43 7.21 18.37
N SER A 41 0.28 7.41 19.48
CA SER A 41 1.02 8.63 19.75
C SER A 41 2.42 8.52 19.19
N TYR A 42 2.88 9.56 18.52
CA TYR A 42 4.26 9.69 18.03
C TYR A 42 5.10 10.38 19.10
N LEU A 43 6.14 9.70 19.58
CA LEU A 43 7.03 10.20 20.62
C LEU A 43 8.18 11.03 20.00
N PRO A 44 9.03 11.69 20.80
CA PRO A 44 10.00 12.66 20.27
C PRO A 44 10.87 12.17 19.11
N LEU A 45 11.36 10.94 19.14
CA LEU A 45 12.16 10.40 18.03
C LEU A 45 11.32 10.25 16.76
N ALA A 46 10.12 9.68 16.85
CA ALA A 46 9.24 9.54 15.70
C ALA A 46 8.83 10.89 15.10
N THR A 47 8.55 11.88 15.97
CA THR A 47 8.19 13.23 15.51
C THR A 47 9.32 13.86 14.69
N ARG A 48 10.59 13.66 15.09
CA ARG A 48 11.74 14.15 14.32
C ARG A 48 11.84 13.46 12.96
N VAL A 49 11.69 12.14 12.91
CA VAL A 49 11.70 11.37 11.65
C VAL A 49 10.55 11.80 10.74
N LEU A 50 9.32 11.95 11.27
CA LEU A 50 8.17 12.45 10.51
C LEU A 50 8.42 13.85 9.93
N ASN A 51 9.07 14.75 10.70
CA ASN A 51 9.44 16.08 10.22
C ASN A 51 10.45 16.00 9.07
N ASN A 52 11.42 15.10 9.14
CA ASN A 52 12.41 14.91 8.08
C ASN A 52 11.74 14.33 6.81
N ILE A 53 10.88 13.33 6.95
CA ILE A 53 10.09 12.78 5.83
C ILE A 53 9.24 13.88 5.19
N THR A 54 8.50 14.66 6.01
CA THR A 54 7.62 15.72 5.50
C THR A 54 8.40 16.86 4.84
N ALA A 55 9.60 17.17 5.32
CA ALA A 55 10.48 18.15 4.68
C ALA A 55 10.91 17.70 3.28
N ILE A 56 11.29 16.42 3.12
CA ILE A 56 11.62 15.85 1.81
C ILE A 56 10.39 15.89 0.88
N VAL A 57 9.23 15.51 1.38
CA VAL A 57 7.99 15.53 0.60
C VAL A 57 7.66 16.94 0.14
N ARG A 58 7.73 17.97 1.01
CA ARG A 58 7.51 19.37 0.65
C ARG A 58 8.45 19.83 -0.45
N GLN A 59 9.75 19.55 -0.32
CA GLN A 59 10.74 19.92 -1.32
C GLN A 59 10.42 19.34 -2.70
N GLU A 60 10.00 18.08 -2.77
CA GLU A 60 9.67 17.46 -4.06
C GLU A 60 8.32 17.93 -4.61
N MET A 61 7.36 18.30 -3.76
CA MET A 61 6.11 18.91 -4.20
C MET A 61 6.34 20.34 -4.73
N GLU A 62 7.11 21.16 -4.02
CA GLU A 62 7.48 22.51 -4.48
C GLU A 62 8.26 22.47 -5.79
N ARG A 63 9.11 21.46 -5.98
CA ARG A 63 9.90 21.27 -7.22
C ARG A 63 9.04 21.09 -8.47
N ILE A 64 7.81 20.61 -8.31
CA ILE A 64 6.83 20.43 -9.39
C ILE A 64 5.69 21.46 -9.29
N ASP A 65 5.97 22.64 -8.73
CA ASP A 65 5.05 23.77 -8.61
C ASP A 65 3.72 23.47 -7.88
N SER A 66 3.72 22.49 -6.97
CA SER A 66 2.58 22.23 -6.09
C SER A 66 2.59 23.19 -4.90
N VAL A 67 1.41 23.70 -4.50
CA VAL A 67 1.25 24.69 -3.44
C VAL A 67 0.61 24.07 -2.21
N GLU A 68 1.23 24.28 -1.02
CA GLU A 68 0.72 23.73 0.24
C GLU A 68 -0.47 24.53 0.75
N ILE A 69 -1.52 23.82 1.15
CA ILE A 69 -2.71 24.33 1.86
C ILE A 69 -2.96 23.47 3.10
N LEU A 70 -3.87 23.89 3.97
CA LEU A 70 -4.34 23.06 5.07
C LEU A 70 -5.87 23.15 5.16
N MET A 71 -6.53 22.02 4.92
CA MET A 71 -7.98 21.91 4.94
C MET A 71 -8.48 21.31 6.28
N PRO A 72 -9.73 21.52 6.68
CA PRO A 72 -10.30 20.89 7.88
C PRO A 72 -10.30 19.36 7.78
N ALA A 73 -10.01 18.69 8.90
CA ALA A 73 -10.23 17.23 9.00
C ALA A 73 -11.71 16.88 9.19
N LEU A 74 -12.47 17.79 9.82
CA LEU A 74 -13.92 17.67 10.00
C LEU A 74 -14.62 18.19 8.75
N GLN A 75 -15.37 17.34 8.07
CA GLN A 75 -16.03 17.63 6.79
C GLN A 75 -17.54 17.52 6.91
N GLN A 76 -18.25 18.41 6.23
CA GLN A 76 -19.71 18.42 6.21
C GLN A 76 -20.26 17.27 5.36
N ALA A 77 -21.34 16.64 5.81
CA ALA A 77 -21.98 15.55 5.08
C ALA A 77 -22.47 15.96 3.70
N GLU A 78 -22.93 17.21 3.53
CA GLU A 78 -23.45 17.75 2.28
C GLU A 78 -22.46 17.66 1.12
N LEU A 79 -21.14 17.83 1.37
CA LEU A 79 -20.11 17.68 0.35
C LEU A 79 -20.00 16.23 -0.14
N TRP A 80 -20.12 15.28 0.77
CA TRP A 80 -20.11 13.84 0.48
C TRP A 80 -21.39 13.37 -0.19
N GLU A 81 -22.52 14.01 0.12
CA GLU A 81 -23.81 13.80 -0.57
C GLU A 81 -23.76 14.32 -2.00
N GLU A 82 -23.16 15.51 -2.25
CA GLU A 82 -22.96 16.07 -3.59
C GLU A 82 -22.14 15.12 -4.49
N SER A 83 -21.08 14.51 -3.96
CA SER A 83 -20.25 13.56 -4.71
C SER A 83 -20.90 12.16 -4.86
N GLY A 84 -21.99 11.91 -4.12
CA GLY A 84 -22.64 10.58 -4.04
C GLY A 84 -21.90 9.59 -3.15
N ARG A 85 -20.80 10.00 -2.46
CA ARG A 85 -19.96 9.09 -1.66
C ARG A 85 -20.41 8.94 -0.21
N TRP A 86 -21.36 9.74 0.28
CA TRP A 86 -21.86 9.60 1.66
C TRP A 86 -22.33 8.18 1.99
N GLY A 87 -23.06 7.55 1.08
CA GLY A 87 -23.49 6.16 1.20
C GLY A 87 -22.48 5.15 0.64
N ALA A 88 -21.90 5.47 -0.52
CA ALA A 88 -21.05 4.55 -1.27
C ALA A 88 -19.68 4.27 -0.63
N TYR A 89 -19.14 5.19 0.18
CA TYR A 89 -17.86 4.97 0.87
C TYR A 89 -17.91 3.84 1.89
N GLY A 90 -19.11 3.50 2.38
CA GLY A 90 -19.30 2.39 3.29
C GLY A 90 -18.98 2.70 4.76
N PRO A 91 -18.75 1.64 5.57
CA PRO A 91 -18.62 1.76 7.03
C PRO A 91 -17.28 2.35 7.50
N GLU A 92 -16.28 2.42 6.63
CA GLU A 92 -14.97 3.02 6.97
C GLU A 92 -15.02 4.54 7.11
N LEU A 93 -16.08 5.19 6.61
CA LEU A 93 -16.30 6.62 6.83
C LEU A 93 -16.77 6.87 8.26
N MET A 94 -15.90 7.48 9.10
CA MET A 94 -16.25 7.86 10.47
C MET A 94 -17.24 9.03 10.49
N ARG A 95 -18.51 8.75 10.74
CA ARG A 95 -19.60 9.74 10.78
C ARG A 95 -19.88 10.20 12.21
N LEU A 96 -20.20 11.47 12.36
CA LEU A 96 -20.55 12.07 13.64
C LEU A 96 -21.60 13.16 13.49
N GLN A 97 -22.23 13.53 14.60
CA GLN A 97 -23.17 14.64 14.65
C GLN A 97 -22.67 15.70 15.62
N ASP A 98 -22.92 16.97 15.29
CA ASP A 98 -22.77 18.04 16.26
C ASP A 98 -24.00 18.12 17.20
N ARG A 99 -23.91 18.98 18.21
CA ARG A 99 -25.00 19.17 19.19
C ARG A 99 -26.29 19.76 18.61
N HIS A 100 -26.28 20.19 17.35
CA HIS A 100 -27.46 20.67 16.58
C HIS A 100 -28.01 19.62 15.64
N GLY A 101 -27.45 18.40 15.64
CA GLY A 101 -27.88 17.29 14.79
C GLY A 101 -27.35 17.35 13.35
N ARG A 102 -26.43 18.26 13.03
CA ARG A 102 -25.80 18.32 11.71
C ARG A 102 -24.80 17.15 11.55
N GLN A 103 -24.83 16.53 10.38
CA GLN A 103 -23.96 15.39 10.07
C GLN A 103 -22.59 15.86 9.57
N PHE A 104 -21.56 15.17 10.00
CA PHE A 104 -20.17 15.37 9.60
C PHE A 104 -19.47 14.04 9.40
N ALA A 105 -18.32 14.08 8.74
CA ALA A 105 -17.37 12.97 8.70
C ALA A 105 -15.97 13.46 9.11
N LEU A 106 -15.18 12.57 9.74
CA LEU A 106 -13.73 12.75 9.81
C LEU A 106 -13.14 12.33 8.48
N GLY A 107 -12.38 13.20 7.83
CA GLY A 107 -11.91 13.02 6.46
C GLY A 107 -10.96 11.84 6.29
N PRO A 108 -11.36 10.79 5.55
CA PRO A 108 -10.45 9.74 5.09
C PRO A 108 -9.62 10.18 3.89
N THR A 109 -10.09 11.19 3.18
CA THR A 109 -9.53 11.84 2.00
C THR A 109 -10.23 13.20 1.80
N HIS A 110 -9.83 14.03 0.83
CA HIS A 110 -10.32 15.42 0.72
C HIS A 110 -10.73 15.85 -0.70
N GLU A 111 -11.09 14.92 -1.59
CA GLU A 111 -11.55 15.22 -2.95
C GLU A 111 -12.73 16.21 -2.93
N GLU A 112 -13.74 15.93 -2.10
CA GLU A 112 -14.94 16.76 -1.98
C GLU A 112 -14.61 18.17 -1.49
N LEU A 113 -13.81 18.23 -0.43
CA LEU A 113 -13.50 19.51 0.21
C LEU A 113 -12.64 20.40 -0.70
N VAL A 114 -11.60 19.86 -1.33
CA VAL A 114 -10.76 20.62 -2.25
C VAL A 114 -11.55 21.07 -3.47
N THR A 115 -12.43 20.23 -4.00
CA THR A 115 -13.32 20.59 -5.12
C THR A 115 -14.25 21.74 -4.73
N SER A 116 -14.79 21.74 -3.50
CA SER A 116 -15.64 22.82 -3.01
C SER A 116 -14.90 24.15 -2.90
N ILE A 117 -13.59 24.12 -2.56
CA ILE A 117 -12.74 25.32 -2.52
C ILE A 117 -12.52 25.86 -3.94
N VAL A 118 -12.05 25.00 -4.86
CA VAL A 118 -11.62 25.44 -6.19
C VAL A 118 -12.78 25.79 -7.12
N ARG A 119 -13.97 25.18 -6.96
CA ARG A 119 -15.13 25.43 -7.82
C ARG A 119 -15.59 26.89 -7.85
N ASN A 120 -15.25 27.67 -6.83
CA ASN A 120 -15.58 29.09 -6.76
C ASN A 120 -14.42 29.99 -7.19
N GLU A 121 -13.19 29.50 -7.19
CA GLU A 121 -11.97 30.28 -7.39
C GLU A 121 -11.34 30.05 -8.79
N LEU A 122 -11.33 28.81 -9.27
CA LEU A 122 -10.79 28.48 -10.60
C LEU A 122 -11.88 28.60 -11.68
N LYS A 123 -12.02 29.79 -12.27
CA LYS A 123 -13.09 30.11 -13.21
C LYS A 123 -12.65 30.25 -14.67
N SER A 124 -11.36 30.23 -14.94
CA SER A 124 -10.81 30.44 -16.27
C SER A 124 -9.69 29.45 -16.56
N TYR A 125 -9.63 28.99 -17.81
CA TYR A 125 -8.52 28.16 -18.30
C TYR A 125 -7.14 28.77 -18.06
N LYS A 126 -7.04 30.11 -17.93
CA LYS A 126 -5.77 30.82 -17.64
C LYS A 126 -5.22 30.57 -16.23
N GLN A 127 -6.03 30.03 -15.33
CA GLN A 127 -5.63 29.68 -13.96
C GLN A 127 -5.18 28.24 -13.83
N LEU A 128 -5.28 27.44 -14.91
CA LEU A 128 -4.95 26.02 -14.98
C LEU A 128 -3.60 25.80 -15.71
N ALA A 129 -2.78 24.80 -15.37
CA ALA A 129 -3.04 23.80 -14.33
C ALA A 129 -2.72 24.36 -12.94
N MET A 130 -3.44 23.86 -11.92
CA MET A 130 -3.19 24.18 -10.52
C MET A 130 -3.08 22.89 -9.72
N THR A 131 -2.05 22.78 -8.87
CA THR A 131 -1.90 21.64 -7.96
C THR A 131 -1.79 22.14 -6.52
N LEU A 132 -2.65 21.61 -5.66
CA LEU A 132 -2.71 21.92 -4.23
C LEU A 132 -2.39 20.65 -3.43
N PHE A 133 -1.63 20.76 -2.35
CA PHE A 133 -1.38 19.63 -1.46
C PHE A 133 -1.48 20.01 0.01
N GLN A 134 -1.66 19.02 0.87
CA GLN A 134 -1.58 19.17 2.32
C GLN A 134 -0.89 17.96 2.95
N ILE A 135 -0.44 18.12 4.20
CA ILE A 135 0.02 17.03 5.05
C ILE A 135 -0.80 17.09 6.33
N GLN A 136 -1.65 16.08 6.54
CA GLN A 136 -2.64 16.12 7.61
C GLN A 136 -3.07 14.71 8.05
N SER A 137 -3.63 14.62 9.28
CA SER A 137 -4.28 13.40 9.76
C SER A 137 -5.50 13.03 8.91
N LYS A 138 -5.63 11.73 8.64
CA LYS A 138 -6.77 11.07 8.01
C LYS A 138 -7.34 10.04 8.96
N PHE A 139 -8.62 9.71 8.73
CA PHE A 139 -9.39 8.83 9.59
C PHE A 139 -10.14 7.80 8.76
N ARG A 140 -9.91 6.52 9.05
CA ARG A 140 -10.63 5.40 8.44
C ARG A 140 -11.02 4.42 9.53
N ASP A 141 -12.30 4.05 9.62
CA ASP A 141 -12.77 3.08 10.62
C ASP A 141 -12.42 1.64 10.20
N GLU A 142 -11.13 1.39 10.18
CA GLU A 142 -10.58 0.08 9.84
C GLU A 142 -11.15 -1.00 10.76
N LYS A 143 -11.75 -2.02 10.17
CA LYS A 143 -12.35 -3.14 10.91
C LYS A 143 -11.28 -3.95 11.65
N ARG A 144 -10.10 -4.12 11.04
CA ARG A 144 -8.98 -4.91 11.57
C ARG A 144 -7.67 -4.16 11.41
N PRO A 145 -7.39 -3.13 12.25
CA PRO A 145 -6.09 -2.49 12.25
C PRO A 145 -5.00 -3.53 12.57
N ARG A 146 -3.89 -3.50 11.85
CA ARG A 146 -2.78 -4.44 12.03
C ARG A 146 -1.44 -3.84 11.63
N PHE A 147 -0.35 -4.48 12.03
CA PHE A 147 1.02 -4.08 11.70
C PHE A 147 1.39 -2.65 12.10
N GLY A 148 0.84 -2.15 13.22
CA GLY A 148 1.18 -0.84 13.77
C GLY A 148 0.74 0.32 12.87
N LEU A 149 1.72 1.09 12.38
CA LEU A 149 1.46 2.26 11.52
C LEU A 149 1.16 1.90 10.06
N LEU A 150 1.28 0.64 9.66
CA LEU A 150 0.99 0.23 8.27
C LEU A 150 -0.50 0.29 7.97
N ARG A 151 -1.35 -0.11 8.94
CA ARG A 151 -2.79 -0.07 8.78
C ARG A 151 -3.48 0.38 10.08
N GLY A 152 -3.66 1.68 10.22
CA GLY A 152 -4.26 2.33 11.39
C GLY A 152 -5.57 3.04 11.08
N ARG A 153 -6.27 3.48 12.15
CA ARG A 153 -7.52 4.25 12.07
C ARG A 153 -7.30 5.75 11.97
N GLU A 154 -6.21 6.24 12.54
CA GLU A 154 -5.73 7.61 12.41
C GLU A 154 -4.28 7.57 11.93
N PHE A 155 -3.99 8.30 10.85
CA PHE A 155 -2.67 8.31 10.22
C PHE A 155 -2.40 9.65 9.54
N ILE A 156 -1.13 9.96 9.30
CA ILE A 156 -0.71 11.18 8.60
C ILE A 156 -0.51 10.86 7.12
N MET A 157 -1.13 11.67 6.25
CA MET A 157 -1.03 11.54 4.81
C MET A 157 -0.65 12.88 4.17
N LYS A 158 0.21 12.86 3.16
CA LYS A 158 0.30 13.90 2.16
C LYS A 158 -0.71 13.56 1.07
N ASP A 159 -1.65 14.43 0.81
CA ASP A 159 -2.59 14.33 -0.29
C ASP A 159 -2.53 15.59 -1.15
N ALA A 160 -2.39 15.38 -2.46
CA ALA A 160 -2.36 16.45 -3.45
C ALA A 160 -3.47 16.25 -4.47
N TYR A 161 -3.93 17.35 -5.03
CA TYR A 161 -5.04 17.40 -5.99
C TYR A 161 -4.67 18.37 -7.11
N SER A 162 -4.80 17.92 -8.35
CA SER A 162 -4.53 18.75 -9.51
C SER A 162 -5.79 19.02 -10.33
N PHE A 163 -5.83 20.18 -10.99
CA PHE A 163 -6.97 20.68 -11.73
C PHE A 163 -6.51 21.15 -13.10
N HIS A 164 -7.17 20.66 -14.16
CA HIS A 164 -6.73 20.81 -15.54
C HIS A 164 -7.87 21.19 -16.47
N ALA A 165 -7.50 21.81 -17.60
CA ALA A 165 -8.43 22.14 -18.69
C ALA A 165 -8.56 20.99 -19.70
N ASP A 166 -7.58 20.10 -19.80
CA ASP A 166 -7.51 19.01 -20.76
C ASP A 166 -6.73 17.81 -20.21
N GLU A 167 -6.91 16.66 -20.86
CA GLU A 167 -6.25 15.40 -20.48
C GLU A 167 -4.73 15.46 -20.65
N ALA A 168 -4.22 16.17 -21.65
CA ALA A 168 -2.78 16.26 -21.87
C ALA A 168 -2.05 16.96 -20.71
N SER A 169 -2.70 17.99 -20.13
CA SER A 169 -2.22 18.67 -18.93
C SER A 169 -2.27 17.76 -17.70
N LEU A 170 -3.32 16.95 -17.54
CA LEU A 170 -3.41 15.95 -16.49
C LEU A 170 -2.30 14.91 -16.63
N ASP A 171 -2.07 14.42 -17.86
CA ASP A 171 -1.02 13.42 -18.15
C ASP A 171 0.36 13.93 -17.75
N GLN A 172 0.68 15.19 -18.07
CA GLN A 172 1.96 15.79 -17.70
C GLN A 172 2.12 15.87 -16.18
N THR A 173 1.12 16.38 -15.45
CA THR A 173 1.18 16.46 -13.99
C THR A 173 1.22 15.08 -13.34
N TYR A 174 0.53 14.10 -13.91
CA TYR A 174 0.61 12.71 -13.46
C TYR A 174 2.05 12.16 -13.56
N GLN A 175 2.74 12.41 -14.68
CA GLN A 175 4.13 11.99 -14.85
C GLN A 175 5.07 12.76 -13.90
N ASP A 176 4.87 14.05 -13.70
CA ASP A 176 5.66 14.84 -12.76
C ASP A 176 5.51 14.33 -11.31
N MET A 177 4.30 13.99 -10.91
CA MET A 177 3.99 13.38 -9.61
C MET A 177 4.62 11.98 -9.46
N TYR A 178 4.50 11.15 -10.51
CA TYR A 178 5.12 9.83 -10.54
C TYR A 178 6.64 9.91 -10.32
N GLN A 179 7.32 10.83 -11.02
CA GLN A 179 8.75 11.05 -10.86
C GLN A 179 9.10 11.67 -9.50
N ALA A 180 8.26 12.57 -8.98
CA ALA A 180 8.46 13.14 -7.64
C ALA A 180 8.35 12.06 -6.55
N TYR A 181 7.39 11.13 -6.66
CA TYR A 181 7.24 10.02 -5.73
C TYR A 181 8.44 9.06 -5.77
N SER A 182 8.92 8.73 -6.96
CA SER A 182 10.12 7.91 -7.11
C SER A 182 11.31 8.53 -6.38
N ARG A 183 11.53 9.86 -6.55
CA ARG A 183 12.59 10.59 -5.83
C ARG A 183 12.35 10.66 -4.32
N ILE A 184 11.10 10.86 -3.87
CA ILE A 184 10.76 10.88 -2.44
C ILE A 184 11.16 9.56 -1.80
N PHE A 185 10.72 8.43 -2.35
CA PHE A 185 10.98 7.12 -1.76
C PHE A 185 12.46 6.76 -1.80
N GLU A 186 13.17 7.07 -2.87
CA GLU A 186 14.63 6.94 -2.94
C GLU A 186 15.31 7.78 -1.84
N ARG A 187 14.93 9.05 -1.69
CA ARG A 187 15.52 9.98 -0.71
C ARG A 187 15.26 9.57 0.73
N VAL A 188 14.13 8.97 1.03
CA VAL A 188 13.83 8.49 2.40
C VAL A 188 14.39 7.09 2.67
N GLY A 189 15.06 6.47 1.70
CA GLY A 189 15.72 5.16 1.83
C GLY A 189 14.77 3.97 1.72
N ILE A 190 13.68 4.11 0.96
CA ILE A 190 12.75 3.02 0.65
C ILE A 190 13.01 2.51 -0.77
N ASN A 191 13.18 1.20 -0.90
CA ASN A 191 13.10 0.51 -2.18
C ASN A 191 11.62 0.30 -2.53
N ALA A 192 11.03 1.27 -3.21
CA ALA A 192 9.65 1.24 -3.67
C ALA A 192 9.58 0.97 -5.18
N ARG A 193 8.69 0.07 -5.58
CA ARG A 193 8.41 -0.23 -6.98
C ARG A 193 7.04 0.33 -7.37
N PRO A 194 6.95 1.17 -8.41
CA PRO A 194 5.65 1.58 -8.95
C PRO A 194 5.01 0.40 -9.68
N VAL A 195 3.73 0.16 -9.44
CA VAL A 195 2.94 -0.93 -10.04
C VAL A 195 1.62 -0.38 -10.58
N VAL A 196 1.18 -0.91 -11.70
CA VAL A 196 -0.17 -0.63 -12.22
C VAL A 196 -1.20 -1.25 -11.28
N ALA A 197 -2.22 -0.47 -10.90
CA ALA A 197 -3.20 -0.87 -9.92
C ALA A 197 -4.64 -0.53 -10.31
N ASP A 198 -5.59 -0.96 -9.49
CA ASP A 198 -6.98 -0.55 -9.59
C ASP A 198 -7.24 0.76 -8.84
N SER A 199 -8.16 1.60 -9.34
CA SER A 199 -8.49 2.88 -8.71
C SER A 199 -9.49 2.77 -7.54
N GLY A 200 -10.13 1.62 -7.37
CA GLY A 200 -11.06 1.35 -6.28
C GLY A 200 -12.18 2.38 -6.11
N ALA A 201 -12.60 2.61 -4.88
CA ALA A 201 -13.67 3.54 -4.52
C ALA A 201 -13.36 5.02 -4.84
N ILE A 202 -12.08 5.39 -4.99
CA ILE A 202 -11.68 6.74 -5.39
C ILE A 202 -12.13 6.99 -6.84
N GLY A 203 -12.01 5.97 -7.70
CA GLY A 203 -12.37 6.00 -9.10
C GLY A 203 -11.28 6.64 -9.98
N GLY A 204 -11.57 6.75 -11.27
CA GLY A 204 -10.62 7.25 -12.27
C GLY A 204 -10.24 6.19 -13.30
N SER A 205 -9.45 6.58 -14.29
CA SER A 205 -9.13 5.71 -15.44
C SER A 205 -7.78 5.04 -15.38
N HIS A 206 -6.86 5.55 -14.55
CA HIS A 206 -5.48 5.07 -14.49
C HIS A 206 -4.83 5.41 -13.15
N THR A 207 -4.10 4.46 -12.58
CA THR A 207 -3.41 4.62 -11.30
C THR A 207 -2.14 3.77 -11.22
N HIS A 208 -1.15 4.30 -10.48
CA HIS A 208 0.01 3.53 -10.04
C HIS A 208 0.12 3.60 -8.52
N GLU A 209 0.40 2.47 -7.92
CA GLU A 209 0.80 2.34 -6.53
C GLU A 209 2.32 2.24 -6.41
N PHE A 210 2.89 2.85 -5.37
CA PHE A 210 4.30 2.70 -5.02
C PHE A 210 4.41 1.70 -3.89
N MET A 211 4.95 0.51 -4.20
CA MET A 211 5.03 -0.63 -3.29
C MET A 211 6.42 -0.78 -2.71
N ALA A 212 6.55 -0.58 -1.40
CA ALA A 212 7.76 -0.95 -0.66
C ALA A 212 7.79 -2.48 -0.51
N LEU A 213 8.81 -3.13 -1.09
CA LEU A 213 8.92 -4.59 -1.06
C LEU A 213 9.13 -5.06 0.38
N SER A 214 8.30 -5.98 0.86
CA SER A 214 8.36 -6.54 2.21
C SER A 214 7.56 -7.83 2.31
N ALA A 215 8.09 -8.82 3.02
CA ALA A 215 7.42 -10.10 3.26
C ALA A 215 6.13 -9.99 4.10
N ILE A 216 5.88 -8.84 4.72
CA ILE A 216 4.64 -8.54 5.46
C ILE A 216 3.69 -7.62 4.67
N GLY A 217 3.95 -7.43 3.38
CA GLY A 217 3.07 -6.67 2.50
C GLY A 217 1.65 -7.24 2.49
N GLU A 218 0.67 -6.38 2.28
CA GLU A 218 -0.74 -6.81 2.19
C GLU A 218 -1.14 -7.12 0.74
N ASP A 219 -0.38 -6.59 -0.23
CA ASP A 219 -0.68 -6.69 -1.65
C ASP A 219 0.37 -7.53 -2.37
N THR A 220 -0.09 -8.45 -3.22
CA THR A 220 0.79 -9.24 -4.06
C THR A 220 1.10 -8.49 -5.35
N ILE A 221 2.38 -8.35 -5.64
CA ILE A 221 2.91 -7.70 -6.84
C ILE A 221 3.36 -8.76 -7.83
N VAL A 222 2.91 -8.63 -9.07
CA VAL A 222 3.40 -9.40 -10.22
C VAL A 222 4.46 -8.57 -10.93
N TYR A 223 5.66 -9.11 -11.13
CA TYR A 223 6.74 -8.35 -11.74
C TYR A 223 7.63 -9.20 -12.66
N SER A 224 8.34 -8.52 -13.57
CA SER A 224 9.41 -9.10 -14.38
C SER A 224 10.77 -8.98 -13.69
N LYS A 225 11.65 -9.97 -13.89
CA LYS A 225 13.09 -9.85 -13.59
C LYS A 225 13.89 -9.28 -14.75
N GLU A 226 13.27 -9.19 -15.93
CA GLU A 226 13.94 -8.83 -17.19
C GLU A 226 13.54 -7.44 -17.71
N SER A 227 12.49 -6.81 -17.09
CA SER A 227 12.02 -5.47 -17.42
C SER A 227 11.50 -4.72 -16.20
N ASP A 228 11.05 -3.49 -16.41
CA ASP A 228 10.39 -2.66 -15.39
C ASP A 228 8.90 -3.00 -15.20
N TYR A 229 8.38 -4.03 -15.89
CA TYR A 229 6.99 -4.44 -15.73
C TYR A 229 6.69 -4.78 -14.27
N ALA A 230 5.66 -4.15 -13.72
CA ALA A 230 5.08 -4.49 -12.43
C ALA A 230 3.60 -4.08 -12.38
N ALA A 231 2.78 -4.94 -11.81
CA ALA A 231 1.35 -4.72 -11.61
C ALA A 231 0.90 -5.33 -10.29
N ASN A 232 -0.14 -4.76 -9.67
CA ASN A 232 -0.88 -5.45 -8.62
C ASN A 232 -1.51 -6.71 -9.23
N ILE A 233 -1.51 -7.82 -8.50
CA ILE A 233 -2.04 -9.11 -8.99
C ILE A 233 -3.49 -8.99 -9.49
N GLU A 234 -4.25 -8.05 -8.92
CA GLU A 234 -5.62 -7.77 -9.32
C GLU A 234 -5.73 -7.19 -10.74
N LYS A 235 -4.67 -6.55 -11.24
CA LYS A 235 -4.61 -5.90 -12.57
C LYS A 235 -3.70 -6.62 -13.57
N ALA A 236 -2.85 -7.53 -13.10
CA ALA A 236 -1.94 -8.25 -13.98
C ALA A 236 -2.71 -9.05 -15.05
N GLU A 237 -2.49 -8.70 -16.31
CA GLU A 237 -3.12 -9.36 -17.45
C GLU A 237 -2.57 -10.76 -17.66
N VAL A 238 -3.45 -11.67 -18.04
CA VAL A 238 -3.09 -13.05 -18.38
C VAL A 238 -3.00 -13.20 -19.90
N VAL A 239 -1.84 -13.62 -20.38
CA VAL A 239 -1.62 -13.88 -21.81
C VAL A 239 -2.24 -15.22 -22.16
N TYR A 240 -3.26 -15.20 -23.01
CA TYR A 240 -3.85 -16.40 -23.56
C TYR A 240 -3.25 -16.70 -24.94
N GLU A 241 -2.61 -17.87 -25.05
CA GLU A 241 -2.17 -18.45 -26.34
C GLU A 241 -3.00 -19.71 -26.60
N PRO A 242 -3.80 -19.77 -27.68
CA PRO A 242 -4.61 -20.94 -27.98
C PRO A 242 -3.77 -22.23 -28.07
N ASN A 243 -4.18 -23.24 -27.32
CA ASN A 243 -3.52 -24.57 -27.32
C ASN A 243 -4.57 -25.68 -27.37
N HIS A 244 -5.35 -25.71 -28.46
CA HIS A 244 -6.42 -26.69 -28.63
C HIS A 244 -5.84 -28.10 -28.78
N LYS A 245 -5.99 -28.92 -27.78
CA LYS A 245 -5.68 -30.35 -27.86
C LYS A 245 -6.81 -31.07 -28.59
N HIS A 246 -6.53 -31.62 -29.75
CA HIS A 246 -7.47 -32.49 -30.48
C HIS A 246 -7.63 -33.82 -29.74
N THR A 247 -8.57 -33.88 -28.81
CA THR A 247 -8.96 -35.13 -28.14
C THR A 247 -10.28 -35.62 -28.73
N THR A 248 -10.44 -36.94 -28.83
CA THR A 248 -11.72 -37.53 -29.27
C THR A 248 -12.82 -37.18 -28.26
N VAL A 249 -13.90 -36.58 -28.75
CA VAL A 249 -15.07 -36.24 -27.93
C VAL A 249 -15.72 -37.51 -27.42
N GLN A 250 -15.87 -37.64 -26.09
CA GLN A 250 -16.47 -38.78 -25.44
C GLN A 250 -17.96 -38.51 -25.15
N PRO A 251 -18.79 -39.56 -24.97
CA PRO A 251 -20.17 -39.39 -24.55
C PRO A 251 -20.26 -38.71 -23.17
N LEU A 252 -21.25 -37.84 -23.03
CA LEU A 252 -21.59 -37.21 -21.73
C LEU A 252 -22.01 -38.29 -20.73
N GLU A 253 -21.47 -38.23 -19.52
CA GLU A 253 -21.81 -39.15 -18.43
C GLU A 253 -21.99 -38.42 -17.12
N LYS A 254 -22.98 -38.80 -16.34
CA LYS A 254 -23.20 -38.33 -14.97
C LYS A 254 -22.66 -39.34 -13.99
N ILE A 255 -21.84 -38.90 -13.05
CA ILE A 255 -21.18 -39.76 -12.06
C ILE A 255 -21.47 -39.27 -10.63
N GLU A 256 -21.53 -40.21 -9.71
CA GLU A 256 -21.63 -39.91 -8.29
C GLU A 256 -20.26 -39.63 -7.69
N THR A 257 -20.13 -38.53 -6.96
CA THR A 257 -18.89 -38.02 -6.35
C THR A 257 -19.11 -37.67 -4.88
N PRO A 258 -19.34 -38.67 -4.03
CA PRO A 258 -19.69 -38.45 -2.65
C PRO A 258 -18.53 -37.82 -1.86
N ASN A 259 -18.85 -36.83 -1.03
CA ASN A 259 -17.90 -36.13 -0.15
C ASN A 259 -16.78 -35.34 -0.85
N VAL A 260 -16.87 -35.11 -2.14
CA VAL A 260 -15.94 -34.28 -2.92
C VAL A 260 -16.41 -32.82 -2.85
N LYS A 261 -15.54 -31.90 -2.43
CA LYS A 261 -15.87 -30.48 -2.22
C LYS A 261 -15.01 -29.52 -3.03
N THR A 262 -13.80 -29.91 -3.39
CA THR A 262 -12.85 -29.08 -4.11
C THR A 262 -12.52 -29.65 -5.48
N ALA A 263 -12.05 -28.81 -6.40
CA ALA A 263 -11.61 -29.24 -7.73
C ALA A 263 -10.44 -30.24 -7.64
N GLN A 264 -9.53 -30.08 -6.68
CA GLN A 264 -8.42 -31.00 -6.48
C GLN A 264 -8.90 -32.37 -5.98
N GLU A 265 -9.81 -32.41 -4.99
CA GLU A 265 -10.43 -33.67 -4.53
C GLU A 265 -11.16 -34.39 -5.66
N LEU A 266 -11.82 -33.63 -6.56
CA LEU A 266 -12.49 -34.19 -7.72
C LEU A 266 -11.48 -34.76 -8.74
N ALA A 267 -10.39 -34.06 -8.99
CA ALA A 267 -9.30 -34.53 -9.83
C ALA A 267 -8.70 -35.84 -9.31
N ASP A 268 -8.41 -35.89 -8.02
CA ASP A 268 -7.86 -37.07 -7.33
C ASP A 268 -8.84 -38.25 -7.36
N PHE A 269 -10.12 -38.00 -7.11
CA PHE A 269 -11.18 -39.01 -7.15
C PHE A 269 -11.35 -39.65 -8.53
N LEU A 270 -11.24 -38.83 -9.59
CA LEU A 270 -11.41 -39.29 -10.98
C LEU A 270 -10.12 -39.80 -11.59
N GLY A 271 -8.95 -39.55 -10.98
CA GLY A 271 -7.64 -39.81 -11.60
C GLY A 271 -7.40 -38.96 -12.86
N ARG A 272 -7.96 -37.73 -12.89
CA ARG A 272 -7.83 -36.77 -14.01
C ARG A 272 -7.03 -35.54 -13.57
N PRO A 273 -6.37 -34.85 -14.51
CA PRO A 273 -5.72 -33.58 -14.23
C PRO A 273 -6.73 -32.54 -13.76
N VAL A 274 -6.37 -31.73 -12.75
CA VAL A 274 -7.22 -30.63 -12.25
C VAL A 274 -7.51 -29.58 -13.33
N ASP A 275 -6.67 -29.50 -14.36
CA ASP A 275 -6.84 -28.63 -15.54
C ASP A 275 -8.05 -28.98 -16.40
N GLU A 276 -8.53 -30.22 -16.37
CA GLU A 276 -9.71 -30.69 -17.09
C GLU A 276 -11.02 -30.43 -16.32
N ILE A 277 -10.91 -30.03 -15.05
CA ILE A 277 -12.04 -29.64 -14.22
C ILE A 277 -12.35 -28.18 -14.48
N VAL A 278 -13.63 -27.84 -14.59
CA VAL A 278 -14.08 -26.47 -14.74
C VAL A 278 -15.00 -26.13 -13.58
N LYS A 279 -14.56 -25.14 -12.78
CA LYS A 279 -15.36 -24.55 -11.71
C LYS A 279 -16.39 -23.60 -12.31
N THR A 280 -17.62 -23.68 -11.84
CA THR A 280 -18.69 -22.75 -12.16
C THR A 280 -19.01 -21.92 -10.93
N MET A 281 -18.94 -20.61 -11.05
CA MET A 281 -19.31 -19.68 -10.00
C MET A 281 -20.44 -18.77 -10.49
N ILE A 282 -21.36 -18.41 -9.60
CA ILE A 282 -22.50 -17.56 -9.92
C ILE A 282 -22.28 -16.20 -9.29
N PHE A 283 -22.29 -15.17 -10.13
CA PHE A 283 -22.21 -13.77 -9.73
C PHE A 283 -23.55 -13.06 -10.01
N LYS A 284 -23.80 -12.02 -9.25
CA LYS A 284 -24.90 -11.10 -9.46
C LYS A 284 -24.31 -9.78 -9.93
N VAL A 285 -24.63 -9.39 -11.15
CA VAL A 285 -24.15 -8.18 -11.83
C VAL A 285 -25.33 -7.27 -12.05
N ASP A 286 -25.36 -6.09 -11.41
CA ASP A 286 -26.48 -5.15 -11.46
C ASP A 286 -27.87 -5.77 -11.22
N GLY A 287 -27.90 -6.83 -10.37
CA GLY A 287 -29.12 -7.55 -10.01
C GLY A 287 -29.44 -8.78 -10.90
N GLU A 288 -28.69 -9.00 -11.99
CA GLU A 288 -28.85 -10.18 -12.85
C GLU A 288 -27.81 -11.26 -12.54
N TYR A 289 -28.22 -12.54 -12.56
CA TYR A 289 -27.32 -13.65 -12.31
C TYR A 289 -26.59 -14.09 -13.60
N ILE A 290 -25.28 -14.30 -13.47
CA ILE A 290 -24.41 -14.87 -14.52
C ILE A 290 -23.62 -16.04 -13.97
N MET A 291 -23.19 -16.95 -14.85
CA MET A 291 -22.20 -17.98 -14.56
C MET A 291 -20.84 -17.58 -15.10
N VAL A 292 -19.79 -17.75 -14.30
CA VAL A 292 -18.41 -17.56 -14.70
C VAL A 292 -17.65 -18.87 -14.54
N LEU A 293 -17.00 -19.31 -15.60
CA LEU A 293 -16.27 -20.57 -15.69
C LEU A 293 -14.77 -20.34 -15.67
N VAL A 294 -14.05 -21.09 -14.84
CA VAL A 294 -12.57 -21.13 -14.81
C VAL A 294 -12.08 -22.56 -14.63
N ARG A 295 -10.85 -22.87 -15.06
CA ARG A 295 -10.21 -24.17 -14.78
C ARG A 295 -10.09 -24.42 -13.29
N GLY A 296 -10.03 -25.69 -12.89
CA GLY A 296 -10.08 -26.11 -11.48
C GLY A 296 -9.03 -25.51 -10.58
N HIS A 297 -7.82 -25.28 -11.09
CA HIS A 297 -6.72 -24.65 -10.32
C HIS A 297 -6.64 -23.13 -10.46
N HIS A 298 -7.48 -22.50 -11.28
CA HIS A 298 -7.54 -21.04 -11.42
C HIS A 298 -8.51 -20.42 -10.42
N GLU A 299 -8.24 -19.18 -10.02
CA GLU A 299 -9.13 -18.38 -9.17
C GLU A 299 -9.67 -17.17 -9.95
N ILE A 300 -10.98 -16.89 -9.79
CA ILE A 300 -11.62 -15.75 -10.43
C ILE A 300 -11.15 -14.45 -9.80
N ASN A 301 -10.89 -13.46 -10.63
CA ASN A 301 -10.53 -12.10 -10.25
C ASN A 301 -11.76 -11.20 -10.43
N ASP A 302 -12.38 -10.79 -9.33
CA ASP A 302 -13.59 -9.96 -9.33
C ASP A 302 -13.33 -8.53 -9.82
N ILE A 303 -12.11 -8.01 -9.66
CA ILE A 303 -11.70 -6.70 -10.20
C ILE A 303 -11.70 -6.73 -11.73
N LYS A 304 -11.21 -7.81 -12.34
CA LYS A 304 -11.29 -7.99 -13.80
C LYS A 304 -12.73 -8.13 -14.28
N LEU A 305 -13.59 -8.82 -13.53
CA LEU A 305 -15.02 -8.88 -13.84
C LEU A 305 -15.67 -7.51 -13.77
N LYS A 306 -15.42 -6.71 -12.72
CA LYS A 306 -15.91 -5.34 -12.60
C LYS A 306 -15.48 -4.47 -13.78
N SER A 307 -14.20 -4.56 -14.16
CA SER A 307 -13.67 -3.85 -15.33
C SER A 307 -14.35 -4.29 -16.65
N TYR A 308 -14.58 -5.59 -16.81
CA TYR A 308 -15.22 -6.16 -18.00
C TYR A 308 -16.68 -5.71 -18.16
N PHE A 309 -17.46 -5.74 -17.08
CA PHE A 309 -18.87 -5.34 -17.08
C PHE A 309 -19.07 -3.82 -16.95
N GLY A 310 -18.03 -3.08 -16.58
CA GLY A 310 -18.10 -1.61 -16.41
C GLY A 310 -18.96 -1.19 -15.21
N THR A 311 -19.05 -2.02 -14.18
CA THR A 311 -19.85 -1.76 -12.96
C THR A 311 -19.14 -2.27 -11.71
N ASP A 312 -19.26 -1.53 -10.60
CA ASP A 312 -18.79 -1.96 -9.29
C ASP A 312 -19.79 -2.86 -8.56
N ASN A 313 -21.03 -2.95 -9.07
CA ASN A 313 -22.11 -3.73 -8.46
C ASN A 313 -22.05 -5.20 -8.91
N ILE A 314 -20.95 -5.87 -8.54
CA ILE A 314 -20.74 -7.30 -8.77
C ILE A 314 -20.47 -7.97 -7.42
N GLU A 315 -21.26 -8.98 -7.11
CA GLU A 315 -21.09 -9.77 -5.88
C GLU A 315 -21.25 -11.27 -6.18
N LEU A 316 -20.53 -12.10 -5.43
CA LEU A 316 -20.74 -13.54 -5.48
C LEU A 316 -22.14 -13.85 -4.93
N ALA A 317 -22.93 -14.62 -5.66
CA ALA A 317 -24.26 -15.00 -5.21
C ALA A 317 -24.17 -15.80 -3.90
N THR A 318 -25.08 -15.51 -2.98
CA THR A 318 -25.18 -16.24 -1.69
C THR A 318 -25.62 -17.69 -1.91
N GLN A 319 -25.33 -18.57 -0.95
CA GLN A 319 -25.75 -19.97 -1.02
C GLN A 319 -27.26 -20.11 -1.23
N ASP A 320 -28.07 -19.32 -0.54
CA ASP A 320 -29.54 -19.37 -0.68
C ASP A 320 -29.99 -18.94 -2.09
N GLU A 321 -29.37 -17.90 -2.65
CA GLU A 321 -29.64 -17.46 -4.03
C GLU A 321 -29.27 -18.56 -5.04
N ILE A 322 -28.09 -19.19 -4.86
CA ILE A 322 -27.61 -20.28 -5.72
C ILE A 322 -28.58 -21.49 -5.67
N VAL A 323 -28.96 -21.93 -4.48
CA VAL A 323 -29.89 -23.05 -4.32
C VAL A 323 -31.27 -22.73 -4.93
N ASN A 324 -31.79 -21.52 -4.74
CA ASN A 324 -33.04 -21.08 -5.37
C ASN A 324 -32.92 -21.00 -6.91
N LEU A 325 -31.77 -20.58 -7.43
CA LEU A 325 -31.54 -20.42 -8.86
C LEU A 325 -31.29 -21.75 -9.56
N VAL A 326 -30.43 -22.61 -9.01
CA VAL A 326 -29.90 -23.81 -9.67
C VAL A 326 -30.50 -25.11 -9.09
N GLY A 327 -30.76 -25.13 -7.78
CA GLY A 327 -31.26 -26.32 -7.07
C GLY A 327 -30.16 -27.17 -6.42
N ALA A 328 -28.89 -26.68 -6.42
CA ALA A 328 -27.76 -27.38 -5.85
C ALA A 328 -26.86 -26.41 -5.05
N ASN A 329 -26.05 -26.95 -4.17
CA ASN A 329 -25.10 -26.18 -3.37
C ASN A 329 -23.82 -25.81 -4.17
N PRO A 330 -23.08 -24.74 -3.76
CA PRO A 330 -21.75 -24.48 -4.27
C PRO A 330 -20.86 -25.74 -4.20
N GLY A 331 -20.08 -25.99 -5.28
CA GLY A 331 -19.28 -27.20 -5.44
C GLY A 331 -19.91 -28.26 -6.36
N SER A 332 -21.24 -28.21 -6.59
CA SER A 332 -21.93 -29.08 -7.54
C SER A 332 -22.50 -28.35 -8.76
N LEU A 333 -22.10 -27.09 -8.95
CA LEU A 333 -22.60 -26.22 -10.03
C LEU A 333 -21.92 -26.51 -11.36
N GLY A 334 -22.67 -26.45 -12.44
CA GLY A 334 -22.17 -26.63 -13.80
C GLY A 334 -22.97 -25.84 -14.83
N PRO A 335 -22.37 -25.62 -16.03
CA PRO A 335 -22.99 -24.83 -17.10
C PRO A 335 -24.07 -25.57 -17.88
N VAL A 336 -24.21 -26.88 -17.69
CA VAL A 336 -25.25 -27.69 -18.33
C VAL A 336 -26.55 -27.53 -17.52
N ILE A 337 -27.35 -26.52 -17.86
CA ILE A 337 -28.56 -26.15 -17.14
C ILE A 337 -29.67 -25.77 -18.11
N ASP A 338 -30.91 -26.15 -17.78
CA ASP A 338 -32.12 -25.79 -18.54
C ASP A 338 -32.73 -24.49 -18.01
N LYS A 339 -31.93 -23.42 -18.03
CA LYS A 339 -32.34 -22.06 -17.62
C LYS A 339 -31.58 -21.03 -18.45
N GLU A 340 -32.23 -19.91 -18.73
CA GLU A 340 -31.61 -18.77 -19.42
C GLU A 340 -30.72 -17.98 -18.44
N ILE A 341 -29.48 -18.42 -18.28
CA ILE A 341 -28.44 -17.71 -17.54
C ILE A 341 -27.27 -17.50 -18.49
N LYS A 342 -26.75 -16.28 -18.58
CA LYS A 342 -25.56 -15.98 -19.39
C LYS A 342 -24.32 -16.66 -18.81
N ILE A 343 -23.52 -17.26 -19.66
CA ILE A 343 -22.32 -18.01 -19.30
C ILE A 343 -21.10 -17.33 -19.87
N TYR A 344 -20.24 -16.84 -19.00
CA TYR A 344 -18.93 -16.29 -19.35
C TYR A 344 -17.85 -17.28 -18.95
N ALA A 345 -16.77 -17.35 -19.72
CA ALA A 345 -15.69 -18.26 -19.40
C ALA A 345 -14.32 -17.60 -19.55
N ASP A 346 -13.40 -17.98 -18.68
CA ASP A 346 -12.01 -17.61 -18.85
C ASP A 346 -11.46 -18.18 -20.17
N ASN A 347 -10.59 -17.43 -20.84
CA ASN A 347 -10.04 -17.78 -22.14
C ASN A 347 -9.45 -19.19 -22.19
N PHE A 348 -8.85 -19.69 -21.13
CA PHE A 348 -8.24 -21.02 -21.08
C PHE A 348 -9.24 -22.17 -21.08
N VAL A 349 -10.52 -21.91 -20.87
CA VAL A 349 -11.59 -22.91 -20.97
C VAL A 349 -11.80 -23.32 -22.44
N GLN A 350 -11.50 -22.45 -23.43
CA GLN A 350 -11.63 -22.74 -24.86
C GLN A 350 -10.79 -23.93 -25.35
N ASP A 351 -9.66 -24.18 -24.67
CA ASP A 351 -8.74 -25.25 -25.08
C ASP A 351 -9.17 -26.64 -24.63
N LEU A 352 -10.22 -26.73 -23.83
CA LEU A 352 -10.61 -27.96 -23.18
C LEU A 352 -11.68 -28.71 -23.94
N ASN A 353 -11.51 -30.05 -24.01
CA ASN A 353 -12.53 -31.01 -24.45
C ASN A 353 -12.75 -32.03 -23.33
N ASN A 354 -13.91 -32.64 -23.31
CA ASN A 354 -14.28 -33.65 -22.31
C ASN A 354 -14.15 -33.13 -20.87
N LEU A 355 -14.68 -31.92 -20.63
CA LEU A 355 -14.66 -31.21 -19.34
C LEU A 355 -15.30 -32.05 -18.24
N VAL A 356 -14.86 -31.79 -17.01
CA VAL A 356 -15.57 -32.21 -15.78
C VAL A 356 -16.18 -30.98 -15.14
N VAL A 357 -17.48 -31.00 -14.93
CA VAL A 357 -18.25 -29.90 -14.33
C VAL A 357 -19.24 -30.43 -13.28
N GLY A 358 -19.77 -29.59 -12.42
CA GLY A 358 -20.87 -29.96 -11.53
C GLY A 358 -22.13 -30.36 -12.31
N ALA A 359 -22.93 -31.24 -11.77
CA ALA A 359 -24.16 -31.74 -12.39
C ALA A 359 -25.42 -30.95 -12.00
N ASN A 360 -25.27 -29.84 -11.29
CA ASN A 360 -26.36 -29.07 -10.65
C ASN A 360 -27.23 -29.93 -9.73
N GLU A 361 -26.60 -30.94 -9.15
CA GLU A 361 -27.20 -31.88 -8.16
C GLU A 361 -26.09 -32.22 -7.13
N ASP A 362 -26.42 -32.11 -5.86
CA ASP A 362 -25.46 -32.33 -4.77
C ASP A 362 -24.87 -33.73 -4.81
N GLY A 363 -23.53 -33.83 -4.79
CA GLY A 363 -22.82 -35.10 -4.83
C GLY A 363 -22.69 -35.73 -6.22
N TYR A 364 -23.03 -35.00 -7.29
CA TYR A 364 -22.88 -35.47 -8.68
C TYR A 364 -22.09 -34.50 -9.56
N HIS A 365 -21.32 -35.05 -10.49
CA HIS A 365 -20.63 -34.32 -11.55
C HIS A 365 -20.93 -34.90 -12.94
N LEU A 366 -20.76 -34.08 -13.97
CA LEU A 366 -20.80 -34.47 -15.36
C LEU A 366 -19.36 -34.58 -15.89
N ILE A 367 -19.05 -35.69 -16.54
CA ILE A 367 -17.78 -35.86 -17.24
C ILE A 367 -18.00 -35.88 -18.76
N ASN A 368 -16.91 -35.58 -19.51
CA ASN A 368 -16.93 -35.51 -20.95
C ASN A 368 -17.87 -34.45 -21.52
N VAL A 369 -18.05 -33.35 -20.78
CA VAL A 369 -18.83 -32.19 -21.19
C VAL A 369 -18.06 -31.41 -22.27
N ASN A 370 -18.75 -30.95 -23.31
CA ASN A 370 -18.11 -30.20 -24.38
C ASN A 370 -18.91 -28.94 -24.73
N VAL A 371 -18.21 -27.84 -24.91
CA VAL A 371 -18.79 -26.59 -25.39
C VAL A 371 -19.34 -26.75 -26.79
N GLY A 372 -20.48 -26.14 -27.06
CA GLY A 372 -21.18 -26.23 -28.35
C GLY A 372 -22.03 -27.51 -28.55
N ARG A 373 -21.81 -28.59 -27.73
CA ARG A 373 -22.65 -29.78 -27.71
C ARG A 373 -23.60 -29.77 -26.50
N ASP A 374 -23.08 -29.52 -25.32
CA ASP A 374 -23.82 -29.69 -24.05
C ASP A 374 -24.22 -28.33 -23.44
N PHE A 375 -23.47 -27.28 -23.70
CA PHE A 375 -23.77 -25.91 -23.33
C PHE A 375 -23.04 -24.94 -24.27
N ASN A 376 -23.42 -23.65 -24.24
CA ASN A 376 -22.73 -22.59 -25.00
C ASN A 376 -22.16 -21.56 -24.02
N VAL A 377 -21.04 -20.97 -24.37
CA VAL A 377 -20.44 -19.81 -23.70
C VAL A 377 -20.83 -18.57 -24.47
N ASP A 378 -21.38 -17.55 -23.79
CA ASP A 378 -21.76 -16.29 -24.43
C ASP A 378 -20.52 -15.49 -24.83
N GLU A 379 -19.57 -15.33 -23.89
CA GLU A 379 -18.31 -14.62 -24.15
C GLU A 379 -17.15 -15.21 -23.35
N TYR A 380 -15.94 -15.07 -23.91
CA TYR A 380 -14.68 -15.43 -23.26
C TYR A 380 -13.89 -14.17 -22.91
N GLY A 381 -13.15 -14.22 -21.79
CA GLY A 381 -12.34 -13.10 -21.32
C GLY A 381 -11.20 -13.50 -20.39
N ASP A 382 -10.41 -12.53 -19.98
CA ASP A 382 -9.42 -12.68 -18.90
C ASP A 382 -10.12 -12.43 -17.56
N PHE A 383 -10.54 -13.50 -16.88
CA PHE A 383 -11.34 -13.42 -15.65
C PHE A 383 -10.63 -14.02 -14.43
N ARG A 384 -9.36 -14.33 -14.52
CA ARG A 384 -8.62 -14.98 -13.45
C ARG A 384 -7.39 -14.21 -13.00
N PHE A 385 -6.87 -14.55 -11.83
CA PHE A 385 -5.53 -14.13 -11.44
C PHE A 385 -4.47 -14.83 -12.30
N ILE A 386 -3.38 -14.11 -12.59
CA ILE A 386 -2.19 -14.69 -13.18
C ILE A 386 -1.51 -15.63 -12.18
N LEU A 387 -0.84 -16.66 -12.68
CA LEU A 387 -0.04 -17.58 -11.85
C LEU A 387 1.45 -17.28 -12.00
N GLU A 388 2.22 -17.59 -10.94
CA GLU A 388 3.67 -17.47 -10.99
C GLU A 388 4.26 -18.35 -12.09
N GLY A 389 5.16 -17.79 -12.89
CA GLY A 389 5.78 -18.46 -14.03
C GLY A 389 5.01 -18.36 -15.35
N GLU A 390 3.81 -17.77 -15.37
CA GLU A 390 3.10 -17.49 -16.62
C GLU A 390 3.71 -16.30 -17.37
N LYS A 391 3.49 -16.23 -18.68
CA LYS A 391 4.00 -15.15 -19.53
C LYS A 391 3.39 -13.81 -19.15
N LEU A 392 4.22 -12.77 -19.14
CA LEU A 392 3.80 -11.39 -18.94
C LEU A 392 3.29 -10.76 -20.23
N SER A 393 2.31 -9.85 -20.12
CA SER A 393 1.64 -9.22 -21.27
C SER A 393 2.54 -8.29 -22.08
N ASP A 394 3.61 -7.75 -21.48
CA ASP A 394 4.61 -6.94 -22.17
C ASP A 394 5.67 -7.77 -22.94
N GLY A 395 5.61 -9.09 -22.84
CA GLY A 395 6.56 -10.02 -23.49
C GLY A 395 7.93 -10.08 -22.81
N SER A 396 8.12 -9.48 -21.64
CA SER A 396 9.41 -9.36 -20.93
C SER A 396 9.79 -10.59 -20.11
N GLY A 397 9.17 -11.74 -20.32
CA GLY A 397 9.49 -12.96 -19.59
C GLY A 397 8.30 -13.53 -18.85
N VAL A 398 8.52 -14.02 -17.63
CA VAL A 398 7.50 -14.70 -16.83
C VAL A 398 7.20 -13.94 -15.53
N ALA A 399 5.99 -14.14 -15.01
CA ALA A 399 5.51 -13.55 -13.78
C ALA A 399 6.28 -14.08 -12.58
N HIS A 400 6.77 -13.15 -11.73
CA HIS A 400 7.27 -13.42 -10.40
C HIS A 400 6.43 -12.65 -9.39
N PHE A 401 6.28 -13.21 -8.19
CA PHE A 401 5.48 -12.60 -7.14
C PHE A 401 6.34 -12.04 -6.02
N ALA A 402 5.91 -10.94 -5.44
CA ALA A 402 6.44 -10.38 -4.21
C ALA A 402 5.31 -9.72 -3.43
N GLU A 403 5.45 -9.65 -2.12
CA GLU A 403 4.55 -8.86 -1.28
C GLU A 403 5.06 -7.43 -1.14
N GLY A 404 4.13 -6.48 -1.08
CA GLY A 404 4.42 -5.05 -0.99
C GLY A 404 3.53 -4.30 -0.01
N ILE A 405 4.11 -3.23 0.55
CA ILE A 405 3.41 -2.24 1.35
C ILE A 405 3.16 -1.02 0.46
N GLU A 406 1.90 -0.68 0.21
CA GLU A 406 1.55 0.53 -0.51
C GLU A 406 1.93 1.78 0.31
N VAL A 407 2.96 2.50 -0.13
CA VAL A 407 3.43 3.73 0.55
C VAL A 407 2.91 5.01 -0.10
N GLY A 408 2.47 4.94 -1.35
CA GLY A 408 1.87 6.06 -2.07
C GLY A 408 1.13 5.61 -3.31
N GLN A 409 0.23 6.47 -3.82
CA GLN A 409 -0.57 6.18 -5.00
C GLN A 409 -0.87 7.46 -5.78
N VAL A 410 -0.90 7.38 -7.09
CA VAL A 410 -1.19 8.46 -8.02
C VAL A 410 -2.37 8.08 -8.91
N PHE A 411 -3.37 8.98 -9.07
CA PHE A 411 -4.63 8.73 -9.76
C PHE A 411 -4.94 9.77 -10.82
N LYS A 412 -5.51 9.35 -11.93
CA LYS A 412 -6.25 10.22 -12.87
C LYS A 412 -7.74 10.08 -12.56
N LEU A 413 -8.34 11.08 -11.91
CA LEU A 413 -9.74 11.07 -11.49
C LEU A 413 -10.71 11.45 -12.61
N GLY A 414 -10.23 12.17 -13.65
CA GLY A 414 -11.09 12.72 -14.69
C GLY A 414 -12.06 13.77 -14.14
N THR A 415 -13.32 13.69 -14.53
CA THR A 415 -14.37 14.67 -14.19
C THR A 415 -15.34 14.21 -13.10
N LYS A 416 -15.11 13.05 -12.48
CA LYS A 416 -16.03 12.42 -11.52
C LYS A 416 -16.53 13.39 -10.44
N TYR A 417 -15.60 14.10 -9.78
CA TYR A 417 -15.96 15.03 -8.70
C TYR A 417 -16.39 16.41 -9.23
N SER A 418 -15.76 16.90 -10.28
CA SER A 418 -16.08 18.20 -10.84
C SER A 418 -17.47 18.25 -11.48
N GLU A 419 -17.92 17.18 -12.12
CA GLU A 419 -19.27 17.06 -12.66
C GLU A 419 -20.32 16.99 -11.55
N SER A 420 -20.15 16.05 -10.58
CA SER A 420 -21.10 15.88 -9.49
C SER A 420 -21.25 17.13 -8.61
N MET A 421 -20.15 17.88 -8.41
CA MET A 421 -20.10 19.09 -7.56
C MET A 421 -20.17 20.39 -8.37
N ASN A 422 -20.43 20.33 -9.69
CA ASN A 422 -20.54 21.48 -10.58
C ASN A 422 -19.32 22.43 -10.52
N ALA A 423 -18.11 21.85 -10.48
CA ALA A 423 -16.85 22.59 -10.49
C ALA A 423 -16.38 22.81 -11.94
N THR A 424 -16.71 23.99 -12.49
CA THR A 424 -16.47 24.32 -13.90
C THR A 424 -15.61 25.56 -14.06
N PHE A 425 -14.88 25.62 -15.18
CA PHE A 425 -14.13 26.79 -15.65
C PHE A 425 -14.60 27.21 -17.05
N LEU A 426 -14.30 28.43 -17.47
CA LEU A 426 -14.54 28.89 -18.83
C LEU A 426 -13.30 28.61 -19.69
N ASP A 427 -13.52 27.89 -20.80
CA ASP A 427 -12.50 27.63 -21.81
C ASP A 427 -12.16 28.90 -22.64
N ASN A 428 -11.26 28.77 -23.60
CA ASN A 428 -10.83 29.89 -24.45
C ASN A 428 -11.91 30.43 -25.39
N GLN A 429 -13.05 29.73 -25.51
CA GLN A 429 -14.22 30.14 -26.26
C GLN A 429 -15.33 30.72 -25.36
N GLY A 430 -15.10 30.76 -24.03
CA GLY A 430 -16.06 31.20 -23.03
C GLY A 430 -17.13 30.16 -22.69
N LYS A 431 -16.91 28.88 -23.04
CA LYS A 431 -17.82 27.79 -22.74
C LYS A 431 -17.43 27.16 -21.39
N ALA A 432 -18.43 26.87 -20.55
CA ALA A 432 -18.22 26.16 -19.29
C ALA A 432 -17.83 24.68 -19.53
N GLN A 433 -16.73 24.26 -18.93
CA GLN A 433 -16.23 22.90 -18.98
C GLN A 433 -15.98 22.41 -17.54
N PRO A 434 -16.20 21.12 -17.23
CA PRO A 434 -15.80 20.56 -15.94
C PRO A 434 -14.27 20.55 -15.78
N LEU A 435 -13.79 20.79 -14.56
CA LEU A 435 -12.37 20.63 -14.24
C LEU A 435 -11.97 19.15 -14.35
N ILE A 436 -10.86 18.86 -14.99
CA ILE A 436 -10.27 17.52 -15.03
C ILE A 436 -9.31 17.41 -13.84
N MET A 437 -9.42 16.33 -13.06
CA MET A 437 -8.76 16.23 -11.77
C MET A 437 -7.81 15.04 -11.69
N GLY A 438 -6.73 15.22 -10.91
CA GLY A 438 -5.85 14.15 -10.41
C GLY A 438 -5.79 14.16 -8.89
N CYS A 439 -5.45 13.01 -8.28
CA CYS A 439 -5.26 12.85 -6.84
C CYS A 439 -3.99 12.03 -6.56
N TYR A 440 -3.22 12.42 -5.55
CA TYR A 440 -1.89 11.87 -5.33
C TYR A 440 -1.59 11.77 -3.83
N GLY A 441 -1.57 10.55 -3.28
CA GLY A 441 -1.42 10.29 -1.84
C GLY A 441 -0.09 9.65 -1.46
N ILE A 442 0.48 10.06 -0.31
CA ILE A 442 1.57 9.38 0.38
C ILE A 442 1.19 9.20 1.84
N GLY A 443 1.19 7.96 2.32
CA GLY A 443 1.02 7.66 3.74
C GLY A 443 2.29 8.00 4.53
N ILE A 444 2.38 9.18 5.13
CA ILE A 444 3.59 9.66 5.84
C ILE A 444 3.93 8.75 7.02
N SER A 445 2.96 8.43 7.86
CA SER A 445 3.16 7.50 8.98
C SER A 445 3.42 6.06 8.53
N ARG A 446 2.81 5.63 7.43
CA ARG A 446 3.09 4.33 6.79
C ARG A 446 4.51 4.30 6.22
N THR A 447 4.98 5.40 5.61
CA THR A 447 6.35 5.56 5.13
C THR A 447 7.36 5.40 6.27
N LEU A 448 7.12 6.01 7.44
CA LEU A 448 7.95 5.79 8.63
C LEU A 448 8.08 4.30 8.98
N SER A 449 6.95 3.58 9.00
CA SER A 449 6.96 2.14 9.29
C SER A 449 7.68 1.33 8.21
N ALA A 450 7.47 1.66 6.93
CA ALA A 450 8.12 0.98 5.81
C ALA A 450 9.65 1.21 5.79
N ILE A 451 10.12 2.40 6.17
CA ILE A 451 11.56 2.66 6.36
C ILE A 451 12.14 1.69 7.39
N VAL A 452 11.51 1.56 8.55
CA VAL A 452 11.98 0.66 9.62
C VAL A 452 11.86 -0.80 9.20
N GLU A 453 10.81 -1.16 8.44
CA GLU A 453 10.63 -2.53 7.95
C GLU A 453 11.73 -2.96 6.97
N GLN A 454 12.22 -2.04 6.13
CA GLN A 454 13.30 -2.33 5.18
C GLN A 454 14.70 -2.07 5.74
N ASN A 455 14.83 -1.26 6.81
CA ASN A 455 16.11 -0.81 7.35
C ASN A 455 16.23 -1.15 8.84
N HIS A 456 16.49 -2.41 9.15
CA HIS A 456 16.74 -2.91 10.50
C HIS A 456 17.67 -4.13 10.46
N ASP A 457 18.20 -4.47 11.64
CA ASP A 457 18.87 -5.74 11.91
C ASP A 457 18.35 -6.36 13.22
N ASP A 458 18.96 -7.43 13.67
CA ASP A 458 18.57 -8.14 14.90
C ASP A 458 18.72 -7.27 16.17
N ASN A 459 19.52 -6.21 16.13
CA ASN A 459 19.81 -5.33 17.26
C ASN A 459 18.87 -4.13 17.32
N GLY A 460 18.32 -3.69 16.19
CA GLY A 460 17.44 -2.53 16.14
C GLY A 460 17.32 -1.86 14.77
N ILE A 461 16.93 -0.61 14.78
CA ILE A 461 16.74 0.18 13.58
C ILE A 461 18.09 0.59 12.97
N VAL A 462 18.11 0.76 11.65
CA VAL A 462 19.26 1.30 10.90
C VAL A 462 18.75 2.47 10.05
N TRP A 463 18.80 3.68 10.59
CA TRP A 463 18.23 4.84 9.91
C TRP A 463 19.01 5.24 8.67
N PRO A 464 18.33 5.45 7.51
CA PRO A 464 18.91 6.24 6.42
C PRO A 464 19.27 7.64 6.90
N LYS A 465 20.39 8.16 6.46
CA LYS A 465 20.90 9.49 6.84
C LYS A 465 19.86 10.62 6.71
N SER A 466 19.09 10.57 5.63
CA SER A 466 18.13 11.64 5.27
C SER A 466 16.97 11.80 6.24
N VAL A 467 16.63 10.75 6.99
CA VAL A 467 15.45 10.71 7.87
C VAL A 467 15.79 10.41 9.33
N THR A 468 17.05 10.19 9.65
CA THR A 468 17.48 9.91 11.02
C THR A 468 16.99 10.97 12.02
N PRO A 469 16.55 10.59 13.23
CA PRO A 469 16.10 11.57 14.21
C PRO A 469 17.22 12.44 14.80
N PHE A 470 18.46 11.95 14.79
CA PHE A 470 19.69 12.65 15.13
C PHE A 470 20.83 12.15 14.26
N ASP A 471 21.81 13.00 13.99
CA ASP A 471 22.97 12.65 13.18
C ASP A 471 23.96 11.77 13.95
N LEU A 472 24.16 12.09 15.23
CA LEU A 472 25.16 11.47 16.08
C LEU A 472 24.58 11.01 17.42
N HIS A 473 25.04 9.84 17.91
CA HIS A 473 24.83 9.38 19.26
C HIS A 473 26.12 9.49 20.06
N LEU A 474 26.23 10.46 20.96
CA LEU A 474 27.35 10.61 21.88
C LEU A 474 27.05 9.90 23.18
N ILE A 475 27.91 9.00 23.65
CA ILE A 475 27.71 8.22 24.87
C ILE A 475 28.87 8.44 25.83
N SER A 476 28.59 8.91 27.03
CA SER A 476 29.52 8.81 28.16
C SER A 476 29.28 7.50 28.91
N ILE A 477 30.26 6.59 28.92
CA ILE A 477 30.11 5.27 29.58
C ILE A 477 29.84 5.45 31.07
N ASN A 478 30.61 6.30 31.75
CA ASN A 478 30.45 6.59 33.16
C ASN A 478 30.48 8.08 33.48
N PRO A 479 29.33 8.75 33.44
CA PRO A 479 29.24 10.20 33.67
C PRO A 479 29.57 10.63 35.11
N LYS A 480 29.82 9.67 36.04
CA LYS A 480 30.31 9.97 37.38
C LYS A 480 31.82 10.18 37.44
N LYS A 481 32.55 9.75 36.40
CA LYS A 481 33.99 10.04 36.26
C LYS A 481 34.16 11.39 35.57
N ASP A 482 34.93 12.26 36.21
CA ASP A 482 35.11 13.64 35.74
C ASP A 482 35.75 13.69 34.35
N ASP A 483 36.78 12.87 34.09
CA ASP A 483 37.43 12.78 32.77
C ASP A 483 36.47 12.43 31.64
N GLN A 484 35.61 11.44 31.84
CA GLN A 484 34.62 11.04 30.85
C GLN A 484 33.49 12.07 30.67
N ARG A 485 33.00 12.64 31.78
CA ARG A 485 31.97 13.66 31.76
C ARG A 485 32.43 14.94 31.07
N GLU A 486 33.57 15.47 31.47
CA GLU A 486 34.11 16.71 30.95
C GLU A 486 34.43 16.60 29.45
N LEU A 487 35.05 15.51 29.02
CA LEU A 487 35.30 15.26 27.60
C LEU A 487 33.97 15.13 26.82
N ALA A 488 32.99 14.37 27.31
CA ALA A 488 31.72 14.21 26.63
C ALA A 488 30.92 15.53 26.54
N GLU A 489 30.94 16.36 27.58
CA GLU A 489 30.31 17.70 27.56
C GLU A 489 31.01 18.63 26.56
N ALA A 490 32.34 18.60 26.46
CA ALA A 490 33.10 19.38 25.51
C ALA A 490 32.79 18.93 24.06
N LEU A 491 32.81 17.63 23.79
CA LEU A 491 32.45 17.09 22.47
C LEU A 491 30.98 17.39 22.13
N TYR A 492 30.07 17.28 23.08
CA TYR A 492 28.67 17.64 22.85
C TYR A 492 28.53 19.11 22.45
N ALA A 493 29.20 20.03 23.12
CA ALA A 493 29.17 21.46 22.78
C ALA A 493 29.74 21.72 21.39
N GLU A 494 30.86 21.08 21.06
CA GLU A 494 31.50 21.21 19.75
C GLU A 494 30.64 20.64 18.61
N PHE A 495 30.26 19.38 18.69
CA PHE A 495 29.51 18.70 17.62
C PHE A 495 28.11 19.26 17.41
N ASN A 496 27.45 19.77 18.46
CA ASN A 496 26.11 20.35 18.36
C ASN A 496 26.08 21.69 17.59
N THR A 497 27.23 22.21 17.17
CA THR A 497 27.33 23.36 16.27
C THR A 497 27.11 22.99 14.79
N LYS A 498 27.31 21.72 14.44
CA LYS A 498 27.28 21.24 13.06
C LYS A 498 26.30 20.09 12.83
N PHE A 499 26.05 19.29 13.84
CA PHE A 499 25.25 18.08 13.80
C PHE A 499 24.14 18.11 14.83
N ASP A 500 23.05 17.41 14.57
CA ASP A 500 22.05 17.09 15.59
C ASP A 500 22.54 15.93 16.47
N VAL A 501 22.89 16.22 17.71
CA VAL A 501 23.51 15.25 18.63
C VAL A 501 22.54 14.81 19.72
N LEU A 502 22.33 13.48 19.83
CA LEU A 502 21.75 12.86 21.01
C LEU A 502 22.87 12.47 21.96
N TYR A 503 22.95 13.10 23.15
CA TYR A 503 23.98 12.79 24.14
C TYR A 503 23.38 11.95 25.27
N ASP A 504 23.84 10.69 25.41
CA ASP A 504 23.49 9.81 26.53
C ASP A 504 24.33 10.12 27.78
N ASP A 505 23.81 11.07 28.54
CA ASP A 505 24.35 11.55 29.82
C ASP A 505 23.74 10.81 31.04
N ARG A 506 22.92 9.76 30.82
CA ARG A 506 22.23 9.02 31.88
C ARG A 506 23.21 8.22 32.75
N GLN A 507 22.86 8.06 34.02
CA GLN A 507 23.62 7.25 34.97
C GLN A 507 23.21 5.76 34.88
N GLU A 508 23.28 5.20 33.68
CA GLU A 508 22.92 3.83 33.39
C GLU A 508 24.18 2.95 33.18
N ARG A 509 24.00 1.62 33.25
CA ARG A 509 25.08 0.67 32.94
C ARG A 509 25.44 0.75 31.44
N ALA A 510 26.73 0.56 31.12
CA ALA A 510 27.21 0.61 29.74
C ALA A 510 26.41 -0.30 28.78
N GLY A 511 26.12 -1.55 29.22
CA GLY A 511 25.31 -2.47 28.42
C GLY A 511 23.89 -1.97 28.09
N VAL A 512 23.25 -1.25 29.04
CA VAL A 512 21.93 -0.64 28.77
C VAL A 512 22.05 0.46 27.73
N LYS A 513 23.07 1.34 27.86
CA LYS A 513 23.31 2.42 26.90
C LYS A 513 23.60 1.90 25.50
N PHE A 514 24.43 0.85 25.39
CA PHE A 514 24.74 0.26 24.08
C PHE A 514 23.54 -0.44 23.44
N ASN A 515 22.76 -1.18 24.22
CA ASN A 515 21.53 -1.82 23.72
C ASN A 515 20.51 -0.77 23.27
N ASP A 516 20.32 0.31 24.02
CA ASP A 516 19.46 1.41 23.63
C ASP A 516 19.98 2.11 22.37
N ALA A 517 21.29 2.30 22.24
CA ALA A 517 21.91 2.94 21.09
C ALA A 517 21.75 2.10 19.80
N ASP A 518 21.96 0.79 19.89
CA ASP A 518 21.77 -0.12 18.76
C ASP A 518 20.26 -0.21 18.39
N LEU A 519 19.39 -0.22 19.39
CA LEU A 519 17.93 -0.25 19.19
C LEU A 519 17.41 1.04 18.53
N ILE A 520 17.85 2.22 18.99
CA ILE A 520 17.50 3.53 18.42
C ILE A 520 18.07 3.68 17.00
N GLY A 521 19.30 3.20 16.77
CA GLY A 521 19.87 3.01 15.45
C GLY A 521 20.40 4.27 14.76
N LEU A 522 20.91 5.27 15.49
CA LEU A 522 21.51 6.46 14.88
C LEU A 522 22.75 6.12 14.03
N PRO A 523 23.01 6.82 12.91
CA PRO A 523 24.02 6.41 11.93
C PRO A 523 25.43 6.32 12.47
N LEU A 524 25.85 7.28 13.29
CA LEU A 524 27.18 7.34 13.88
C LEU A 524 27.10 7.44 15.41
N ARG A 525 27.96 6.67 16.09
CA ARG A 525 28.07 6.66 17.55
C ARG A 525 29.49 7.02 17.99
N ILE A 526 29.60 7.95 18.93
CA ILE A 526 30.85 8.35 19.59
C ILE A 526 30.78 7.88 21.05
N VAL A 527 31.73 7.09 21.49
CA VAL A 527 31.78 6.54 22.85
C VAL A 527 32.97 7.12 23.61
N VAL A 528 32.67 7.86 24.68
CA VAL A 528 33.66 8.37 25.63
C VAL A 528 33.81 7.34 26.76
N GLY A 529 34.92 6.62 26.73
CA GLY A 529 35.18 5.49 27.59
C GLY A 529 36.43 5.67 28.50
N LYS A 530 37.09 4.55 28.77
CA LYS A 530 38.23 4.50 29.73
C LYS A 530 39.45 5.32 29.28
N ARG A 531 39.60 5.56 27.99
CA ARG A 531 40.71 6.32 27.39
C ARG A 531 40.42 7.81 27.24
N ALA A 532 39.36 8.30 27.90
CA ALA A 532 39.00 9.73 27.88
C ALA A 532 40.15 10.64 28.33
N SER A 533 40.91 10.25 29.36
CA SER A 533 42.09 10.98 29.82
C SER A 533 43.24 11.04 28.82
N GLU A 534 43.26 10.15 27.83
CA GLU A 534 44.22 10.14 26.70
C GLU A 534 43.69 10.91 25.51
N GLY A 535 42.49 11.48 25.56
CA GLY A 535 41.84 12.14 24.45
C GLY A 535 41.39 11.16 23.34
N ILE A 536 41.15 9.87 23.68
CA ILE A 536 40.75 8.85 22.69
C ILE A 536 39.33 8.41 22.94
N VAL A 537 38.55 8.39 21.88
CA VAL A 537 37.14 7.93 21.82
C VAL A 537 36.97 6.83 20.77
N GLU A 538 35.93 6.03 20.92
CA GLU A 538 35.52 5.05 19.89
C GLU A 538 34.46 5.66 18.99
N VAL A 539 34.62 5.53 17.69
CA VAL A 539 33.63 5.91 16.68
C VAL A 539 33.11 4.63 16.01
N LYS A 540 31.79 4.44 16.02
CA LYS A 540 31.13 3.29 15.39
C LYS A 540 30.12 3.75 14.36
N GLU A 541 30.14 3.12 13.20
CA GLU A 541 29.10 3.25 12.18
C GLU A 541 28.03 2.18 12.39
N ARG A 542 26.74 2.59 12.38
CA ARG A 542 25.62 1.70 12.67
C ARG A 542 25.39 0.66 11.58
N LEU A 543 25.46 1.08 10.32
CA LEU A 543 25.15 0.23 9.17
C LEU A 543 26.16 -0.90 8.99
N THR A 544 27.46 -0.59 9.03
CA THR A 544 28.54 -1.56 8.79
C THR A 544 28.93 -2.30 10.07
N GLY A 545 28.68 -1.70 11.23
CA GLY A 545 29.18 -2.16 12.52
C GLY A 545 30.65 -1.85 12.77
N ASP A 546 31.33 -1.22 11.81
CA ASP A 546 32.74 -0.88 11.94
C ASP A 546 32.99 0.12 13.06
N SER A 547 34.03 -0.13 13.84
CA SER A 547 34.45 0.78 14.90
C SER A 547 35.97 1.03 14.84
N GLU A 548 36.34 2.24 15.23
CA GLU A 548 37.74 2.66 15.32
C GLU A 548 37.97 3.59 16.51
N GLU A 549 39.20 3.58 17.05
CA GLU A 549 39.61 4.56 18.04
C GLU A 549 40.16 5.81 17.37
N VAL A 550 39.69 6.98 17.77
CA VAL A 550 40.05 8.27 17.18
C VAL A 550 40.47 9.23 18.27
N HIS A 551 41.61 9.96 18.04
CA HIS A 551 41.99 11.05 18.92
C HIS A 551 41.11 12.26 18.69
N ILE A 552 40.80 13.01 19.75
CA ILE A 552 39.88 14.17 19.70
C ILE A 552 40.31 15.25 18.72
N ASP A 553 41.62 15.43 18.49
CA ASP A 553 42.13 16.40 17.52
C ASP A 553 41.70 16.10 16.08
N ASP A 554 41.51 14.82 15.75
CA ASP A 554 41.11 14.37 14.41
C ASP A 554 39.60 14.08 14.32
N LEU A 555 38.92 14.05 15.45
CA LEU A 555 37.55 13.49 15.56
C LEU A 555 36.53 14.24 14.70
N MET A 556 36.54 15.58 14.70
CA MET A 556 35.64 16.37 13.87
C MET A 556 35.81 16.08 12.37
N THR A 557 37.04 15.90 11.91
CA THR A 557 37.34 15.55 10.53
C THR A 557 36.86 14.16 10.18
N VAL A 558 37.12 13.17 11.05
CA VAL A 558 36.72 11.78 10.86
C VAL A 558 35.19 11.68 10.82
N ILE A 559 34.49 12.27 11.78
CA ILE A 559 33.03 12.25 11.84
C ILE A 559 32.41 12.94 10.60
N THR A 560 32.95 14.09 10.21
CA THR A 560 32.44 14.79 9.01
C THR A 560 32.61 13.91 7.77
N ASN A 561 33.78 13.32 7.55
CA ASN A 561 34.03 12.47 6.39
C ASN A 561 33.12 11.20 6.41
N LYS A 562 32.97 10.57 7.57
CA LYS A 562 32.07 9.42 7.69
C LYS A 562 30.62 9.83 7.40
N TYR A 563 30.14 10.92 8.02
CA TYR A 563 28.76 11.39 7.85
C TYR A 563 28.47 11.77 6.39
N ASP A 564 29.40 12.45 5.70
CA ASP A 564 29.22 12.83 4.30
C ASP A 564 29.11 11.61 3.36
N ASN A 565 29.78 10.51 3.70
CA ASN A 565 29.77 9.26 2.93
C ASN A 565 28.64 8.28 3.31
N LEU A 566 27.84 8.56 4.34
CA LEU A 566 26.64 7.76 4.66
C LEU A 566 25.64 7.82 3.51
N LYS A 567 25.01 6.67 3.27
CA LYS A 567 23.90 6.51 2.31
C LYS A 567 22.56 6.95 2.88
#